data_95439f9adf9b9c9b65dca52a8f439904
#
_entry.id   95439f9adf9b9c9b65dca52a8f439904
#
_cell.length_a   1.000
_cell.length_b   1.000
_cell.length_c   1.000
_cell.angle_alpha   90.00
_cell.angle_beta   90.00
_cell.angle_gamma   90.00
#
_symmetry.space_group_name_H-M   'P 1'
#
loop_
_entity.id
_entity.type
_entity.pdbx_description
1 polymer ?
#
loop_
_entity_poly.entity_id
_entity_poly.type
_entity_poly.pdbx_seq_one_letter_code
_entity_poly.pdbx_strand_id
1 'polypeptide(L)'
;GYDPYSSSKGCADLLATSYRNSYFNINEYKKTHNTLLATCRAGNVIGGGDWAKDRLITDIMISVSQGKKVSIRNPKATRPWQHVLEPLSGYLQIGQKLLEEKVEFAEAWNFGPSDEGSITVEEVVQNVKKHWDKIDYEINQDPNQLHEANLLKLDCTKANTILKWKDVWDS
;
A
#
# COMPACT_ATOMS: atom_id res chain seq x y z
N GLY A 1 2.51 16.28 -2.28
CA GLY A 1 1.13 15.82 -2.22
C GLY A 1 0.14 16.96 -2.27
N TYR A 2 -1.06 16.71 -2.75
CA TYR A 2 -2.12 17.71 -2.82
C TYR A 2 -2.74 17.97 -1.43
N ASP A 3 -2.76 16.97 -0.60
CA ASP A 3 -3.33 16.99 0.75
C ASP A 3 -2.27 16.72 1.83
N PRO A 4 -2.55 17.00 3.13
CA PRO A 4 -1.57 16.80 4.21
C PRO A 4 -1.10 15.34 4.36
N TYR A 5 -1.96 14.35 4.08
CA TYR A 5 -1.58 12.94 4.18
C TYR A 5 -0.57 12.57 3.10
N SER A 6 -0.85 12.87 1.82
CA SER A 6 0.07 12.60 0.72
C SER A 6 1.38 13.39 0.85
N SER A 7 1.30 14.63 1.35
CA SER A 7 2.48 15.44 1.68
C SER A 7 3.31 14.80 2.78
N SER A 8 2.70 14.31 3.85
CA SER A 8 3.43 13.64 4.94
C SER A 8 4.18 12.39 4.48
N LYS A 9 3.58 11.61 3.57
CA LYS A 9 4.24 10.44 2.96
C LYS A 9 5.43 10.84 2.10
N GLY A 10 5.27 11.88 1.27
CA GLY A 10 6.39 12.43 0.50
C GLY A 10 7.52 12.95 1.37
N CYS A 11 7.21 13.67 2.46
CA CYS A 11 8.20 14.15 3.42
C CYS A 11 8.95 12.99 4.10
N ALA A 12 8.26 11.89 4.44
CA ALA A 12 8.90 10.71 5.02
C ALA A 12 9.93 10.09 4.05
N ASP A 13 9.61 10.03 2.76
CA ASP A 13 10.56 9.54 1.74
C ASP A 13 11.78 10.46 1.57
N LEU A 14 11.54 11.77 1.54
CA LEU A 14 12.64 12.76 1.47
C LEU A 14 13.54 12.68 2.70
N LEU A 15 12.94 12.57 3.89
CA LEU A 15 13.69 12.42 5.13
C LEU A 15 14.52 11.13 5.15
N ALA A 16 13.93 10.00 4.81
CA ALA A 16 14.64 8.72 4.76
C ALA A 16 15.80 8.76 3.75
N THR A 17 15.59 9.39 2.60
CA THR A 17 16.66 9.60 1.59
C THR A 17 17.77 10.49 2.12
N SER A 18 17.42 11.58 2.84
CA SER A 18 18.40 12.45 3.47
C SER A 18 19.24 11.72 4.52
N TYR A 19 18.61 10.92 5.38
CA TYR A 19 19.31 10.09 6.36
C TYR A 19 20.24 9.07 5.69
N ARG A 20 19.76 8.40 4.64
CA ARG A 20 20.58 7.45 3.87
C ARG A 20 21.80 8.11 3.27
N ASN A 21 21.67 9.32 2.72
CA ASN A 21 22.78 10.02 2.08
C ASN A 21 23.75 10.63 3.08
N SER A 22 23.27 11.12 4.24
CA SER A 22 24.06 11.87 5.21
C SER A 22 24.69 10.99 6.29
N TYR A 23 23.90 10.12 6.91
CA TYR A 23 24.34 9.32 8.07
C TYR A 23 24.63 7.88 7.74
N PHE A 24 23.98 7.33 6.70
CA PHE A 24 24.08 5.91 6.33
C PHE A 24 24.47 5.74 4.88
N ASN A 25 25.40 6.58 4.40
CA ASN A 25 25.86 6.53 3.02
C ASN A 25 26.53 5.21 2.73
N ILE A 26 26.05 4.51 1.69
CA ILE A 26 26.55 3.18 1.33
C ILE A 26 28.06 3.15 1.00
N ASN A 27 28.63 4.27 0.53
CA ASN A 27 30.06 4.39 0.27
C ASN A 27 30.90 4.43 1.56
N GLU A 28 30.28 4.74 2.68
CA GLU A 28 30.89 4.78 4.02
C GLU A 28 30.52 3.56 4.90
N TYR A 29 29.75 2.63 4.34
CA TYR A 29 29.40 1.39 5.02
C TYR A 29 30.66 0.59 5.36
N LYS A 30 30.74 0.06 6.61
CA LYS A 30 31.93 -0.62 7.18
C LYS A 30 33.16 0.28 7.40
N LYS A 31 33.06 1.59 7.12
CA LYS A 31 34.13 2.56 7.42
C LYS A 31 33.77 3.45 8.58
N THR A 32 32.65 4.15 8.50
CA THR A 32 32.16 5.09 9.54
C THR A 32 30.90 4.59 10.25
N HIS A 33 30.14 3.67 9.64
CA HIS A 33 28.93 3.08 10.19
C HIS A 33 28.70 1.64 9.68
N ASN A 34 27.80 0.90 10.37
CA ASN A 34 27.40 -0.46 10.02
C ASN A 34 25.89 -0.58 9.75
N THR A 35 25.23 0.52 9.35
CA THR A 35 23.78 0.56 9.15
C THR A 35 23.45 0.61 7.67
N LEU A 36 22.55 -0.28 7.24
CA LEU A 36 21.90 -0.22 5.94
C LEU A 36 20.45 0.18 6.12
N LEU A 37 19.97 1.17 5.38
CA LEU A 37 18.64 1.74 5.48
C LEU A 37 17.86 1.55 4.18
N ALA A 38 16.78 0.79 4.24
CA ALA A 38 15.79 0.71 3.16
C ALA A 38 14.44 1.26 3.59
N THR A 39 13.63 1.73 2.65
CA THR A 39 12.23 2.09 2.85
C THR A 39 11.35 1.24 1.96
N CYS A 40 10.24 0.74 2.50
CA CYS A 40 9.28 -0.07 1.77
C CYS A 40 7.91 0.60 1.79
N ARG A 41 7.23 0.59 0.65
CA ARG A 41 5.87 1.12 0.48
C ARG A 41 4.97 0.06 -0.11
N ALA A 42 3.72 0.03 0.35
CA ALA A 42 2.67 -0.81 -0.20
C ALA A 42 1.49 0.05 -0.68
N GLY A 43 0.64 -0.54 -1.50
CA GLY A 43 -0.64 0.05 -1.92
C GLY A 43 -1.73 -0.11 -0.87
N ASN A 44 -2.96 -0.34 -1.32
CA ASN A 44 -4.09 -0.59 -0.44
C ASN A 44 -4.04 -2.03 0.08
N VAL A 45 -3.67 -2.19 1.33
CA VAL A 45 -3.47 -3.49 1.97
C VAL A 45 -4.74 -3.93 2.69
N ILE A 46 -5.15 -5.17 2.46
CA ILE A 46 -6.28 -5.83 3.12
C ILE A 46 -5.74 -6.91 4.05
N GLY A 47 -6.21 -6.92 5.30
CA GLY A 47 -5.85 -7.94 6.28
C GLY A 47 -6.80 -7.92 7.46
N GLY A 48 -6.74 -8.94 8.30
CA GLY A 48 -7.55 -9.02 9.52
C GLY A 48 -7.09 -8.02 10.59
N GLY A 49 -8.02 -7.64 11.49
CA GLY A 49 -7.72 -6.80 12.66
C GLY A 49 -7.60 -5.30 12.39
N ASP A 50 -7.89 -4.83 11.19
CA ASP A 50 -7.95 -3.39 10.88
C ASP A 50 -9.32 -2.82 11.23
N TRP A 51 -9.33 -1.82 12.11
CA TRP A 51 -10.53 -1.11 12.57
C TRP A 51 -10.46 0.40 12.29
N ALA A 52 -9.50 0.84 11.49
CA ALA A 52 -9.36 2.26 11.17
C ALA A 52 -10.52 2.73 10.28
N LYS A 53 -11.09 3.89 10.62
CA LYS A 53 -12.15 4.55 9.85
C LYS A 53 -11.66 4.95 8.46
N ASP A 54 -12.61 5.13 7.55
CA ASP A 54 -12.38 5.55 6.16
C ASP A 54 -11.54 4.54 5.34
N ARG A 55 -11.66 3.25 5.69
CA ARG A 55 -11.09 2.15 4.94
C ARG A 55 -12.20 1.23 4.45
N LEU A 56 -12.27 1.02 3.15
CA LEU A 56 -13.38 0.34 2.49
C LEU A 56 -13.77 -0.98 3.17
N ILE A 57 -12.84 -1.91 3.33
CA ILE A 57 -13.15 -3.23 3.90
C ILE A 57 -13.58 -3.12 5.38
N THR A 58 -12.91 -2.27 6.15
CA THR A 58 -13.28 -2.00 7.54
C THR A 58 -14.68 -1.39 7.64
N ASP A 59 -14.99 -0.41 6.79
CA ASP A 59 -16.29 0.25 6.76
C ASP A 59 -17.40 -0.72 6.35
N ILE A 60 -17.13 -1.65 5.42
CA ILE A 60 -18.03 -2.76 5.08
C ILE A 60 -18.32 -3.61 6.34
N MET A 61 -17.28 -4.10 7.02
CA MET A 61 -17.43 -4.95 8.20
C MET A 61 -18.20 -4.25 9.33
N ILE A 62 -17.88 -2.99 9.61
CA ILE A 62 -18.56 -2.19 10.63
C ILE A 62 -20.03 -1.98 10.25
N SER A 63 -20.33 -1.58 9.01
CA SER A 63 -21.70 -1.29 8.56
C SER A 63 -22.57 -2.55 8.64
N VAL A 64 -22.08 -3.69 8.16
CA VAL A 64 -22.81 -4.96 8.25
C VAL A 64 -23.05 -5.38 9.70
N SER A 65 -22.06 -5.22 10.59
CA SER A 65 -22.22 -5.55 12.01
C SER A 65 -23.30 -4.71 12.70
N GLN A 66 -23.56 -3.50 12.17
CA GLN A 66 -24.61 -2.58 12.65
C GLN A 66 -25.95 -2.71 11.90
N GLY A 67 -26.04 -3.62 10.93
CA GLY A 67 -27.23 -3.75 10.07
C GLY A 67 -27.47 -2.53 9.17
N LYS A 68 -26.41 -1.80 8.79
CA LYS A 68 -26.47 -0.61 7.96
C LYS A 68 -25.92 -0.87 6.57
N LYS A 69 -26.36 -0.04 5.61
CA LYS A 69 -25.74 -0.02 4.28
C LYS A 69 -24.35 0.61 4.33
N VAL A 70 -23.47 0.11 3.48
CA VAL A 70 -22.15 0.71 3.27
C VAL A 70 -22.28 1.92 2.36
N SER A 71 -21.79 3.07 2.76
CA SER A 71 -21.79 4.27 1.93
C SER A 71 -20.51 4.33 1.09
N ILE A 72 -20.64 4.30 -0.25
CA ILE A 72 -19.54 4.36 -1.20
C ILE A 72 -19.48 5.74 -1.83
N ARG A 73 -18.38 6.45 -1.56
CA ARG A 73 -18.17 7.82 -2.02
C ARG A 73 -17.65 7.89 -3.46
N ASN A 74 -16.67 7.04 -3.80
CA ASN A 74 -16.00 7.07 -5.12
C ASN A 74 -15.94 5.66 -5.73
N PRO A 75 -17.05 5.14 -6.30
CA PRO A 75 -17.15 3.77 -6.79
C PRO A 75 -16.19 3.45 -7.94
N LYS A 76 -15.86 4.45 -8.77
CA LYS A 76 -15.00 4.30 -9.95
C LYS A 76 -13.51 4.47 -9.66
N ALA A 77 -13.13 4.84 -8.43
CA ALA A 77 -11.73 4.97 -8.07
C ALA A 77 -11.04 3.60 -8.11
N THR A 78 -9.87 3.55 -8.76
CA THR A 78 -9.05 2.36 -8.85
C THR A 78 -7.95 2.43 -7.80
N ARG A 79 -7.71 1.32 -7.11
CA ARG A 79 -6.67 1.21 -6.08
C ARG A 79 -5.88 -0.08 -6.27
N PRO A 80 -4.59 -0.08 -5.91
CA PRO A 80 -3.74 -1.27 -5.95
C PRO A 80 -4.00 -2.14 -4.70
N TRP A 81 -5.12 -2.89 -4.74
CA TRP A 81 -5.52 -3.77 -3.65
C TRP A 81 -4.59 -4.97 -3.56
N GLN A 82 -4.21 -5.37 -2.35
CA GLN A 82 -3.42 -6.57 -2.13
C GLN A 82 -3.63 -7.13 -0.71
N HIS A 83 -3.46 -8.42 -0.56
CA HIS A 83 -3.46 -9.04 0.76
C HIS A 83 -2.22 -8.64 1.55
N VAL A 84 -2.34 -8.50 2.88
CA VAL A 84 -1.24 -8.03 3.76
C VAL A 84 0.03 -8.88 3.66
N LEU A 85 -0.09 -10.18 3.41
CA LEU A 85 1.07 -11.06 3.29
C LEU A 85 1.91 -10.78 2.04
N GLU A 86 1.33 -10.19 0.98
CA GLU A 86 2.06 -9.85 -0.23
C GLU A 86 3.18 -8.83 0.04
N PRO A 87 2.90 -7.60 0.51
CA PRO A 87 3.97 -6.66 0.76
C PRO A 87 4.88 -7.10 1.91
N LEU A 88 4.36 -7.83 2.92
CA LEU A 88 5.17 -8.34 4.01
C LEU A 88 6.23 -9.33 3.52
N SER A 89 5.90 -10.18 2.53
CA SER A 89 6.88 -11.07 1.91
C SER A 89 8.05 -10.31 1.30
N GLY A 90 7.74 -9.20 0.60
CA GLY A 90 8.76 -8.30 0.03
C GLY A 90 9.59 -7.59 1.10
N TYR A 91 8.95 -7.12 2.19
CA TYR A 91 9.65 -6.48 3.31
C TYR A 91 10.64 -7.44 3.98
N LEU A 92 10.24 -8.70 4.19
CA LEU A 92 11.13 -9.73 4.75
C LEU A 92 12.29 -10.04 3.80
N GLN A 93 12.06 -10.09 2.48
CA GLN A 93 13.14 -10.27 1.51
C GLN A 93 14.14 -9.11 1.53
N ILE A 94 13.67 -7.85 1.61
CA ILE A 94 14.57 -6.69 1.77
C ILE A 94 15.34 -6.81 3.08
N GLY A 95 14.66 -7.12 4.20
CA GLY A 95 15.32 -7.33 5.49
C GLY A 95 16.41 -8.39 5.43
N GLN A 96 16.14 -9.53 4.78
CA GLN A 96 17.13 -10.57 4.55
C GLN A 96 18.34 -10.06 3.75
N LYS A 97 18.10 -9.34 2.63
CA LYS A 97 19.19 -8.77 1.81
C LYS A 97 20.07 -7.81 2.60
N LEU A 98 19.49 -6.97 3.45
CA LEU A 98 20.26 -6.07 4.31
C LEU A 98 21.04 -6.82 5.38
N LEU A 99 20.49 -7.89 5.97
CA LEU A 99 21.23 -8.77 6.89
C LEU A 99 22.36 -9.55 6.20
N GLU A 100 22.20 -9.86 4.92
CA GLU A 100 23.26 -10.43 4.06
C GLU A 100 24.29 -9.37 3.62
N GLU A 101 24.21 -8.15 4.16
CA GLU A 101 25.10 -7.02 3.85
C GLU A 101 25.11 -6.58 2.37
N LYS A 102 24.04 -6.85 1.66
CA LYS A 102 23.89 -6.46 0.25
C LYS A 102 23.48 -4.99 0.16
N VAL A 103 24.47 -4.13 0.08
CA VAL A 103 24.36 -2.66 0.12
C VAL A 103 23.45 -2.09 -0.98
N GLU A 104 23.39 -2.74 -2.13
CA GLU A 104 22.56 -2.35 -3.27
C GLU A 104 21.05 -2.41 -2.99
N PHE A 105 20.63 -3.07 -1.90
CA PHE A 105 19.24 -3.12 -1.45
C PHE A 105 18.89 -2.03 -0.44
N ALA A 106 19.85 -1.24 0.03
CA ALA A 106 19.64 -0.12 0.95
C ALA A 106 19.01 1.08 0.24
N GLU A 107 17.83 0.90 -0.33
CA GLU A 107 17.10 1.88 -1.12
C GLU A 107 15.60 1.91 -0.85
N ALA A 108 14.85 2.68 -1.65
CA ALA A 108 13.39 2.71 -1.61
C ALA A 108 12.78 1.64 -2.51
N TRP A 109 11.76 0.92 -2.01
CA TRP A 109 11.09 -0.19 -2.66
C TRP A 109 9.58 -0.04 -2.60
N ASN A 110 8.90 -0.37 -3.71
CA ASN A 110 7.46 -0.43 -3.78
C ASN A 110 7.01 -1.88 -3.95
N PHE A 111 5.95 -2.25 -3.26
CA PHE A 111 5.31 -3.55 -3.33
C PHE A 111 3.81 -3.36 -3.56
N GLY A 112 3.31 -3.84 -4.66
CA GLY A 112 1.92 -3.72 -5.06
C GLY A 112 1.54 -4.81 -6.05
N PRO A 113 0.25 -4.98 -6.34
CA PRO A 113 -0.21 -5.98 -7.29
C PRO A 113 0.29 -5.65 -8.69
N SER A 114 0.30 -6.66 -9.55
CA SER A 114 0.47 -6.50 -10.99
C SER A 114 -0.60 -5.55 -11.57
N ASP A 115 -0.38 -5.01 -12.76
CA ASP A 115 -1.32 -4.08 -13.39
C ASP A 115 -2.72 -4.68 -13.61
N GLU A 116 -2.81 -5.99 -13.76
CA GLU A 116 -4.06 -6.74 -13.91
C GLU A 116 -4.88 -6.79 -12.61
N GLY A 117 -4.26 -6.60 -11.45
CA GLY A 117 -4.90 -6.58 -10.13
C GLY A 117 -5.49 -5.24 -9.71
N SER A 118 -5.53 -4.24 -10.58
CA SER A 118 -6.10 -2.91 -10.24
C SER A 118 -7.59 -2.88 -10.54
N ILE A 119 -8.42 -3.11 -9.51
CA ILE A 119 -9.89 -3.08 -9.61
C ILE A 119 -10.49 -1.85 -8.93
N THR A 120 -11.71 -1.49 -9.32
CA THR A 120 -12.43 -0.35 -8.76
C THR A 120 -12.96 -0.65 -7.37
N VAL A 121 -13.24 0.40 -6.61
CA VAL A 121 -13.90 0.30 -5.29
C VAL A 121 -15.22 -0.47 -5.40
N GLU A 122 -16.02 -0.21 -6.42
CA GLU A 122 -17.30 -0.90 -6.62
C GLU A 122 -17.13 -2.39 -6.92
N GLU A 123 -16.14 -2.76 -7.74
CA GLU A 123 -15.83 -4.17 -8.01
C GLU A 123 -15.39 -4.92 -6.75
N VAL A 124 -14.60 -4.29 -5.88
CA VAL A 124 -14.23 -4.86 -4.57
C VAL A 124 -15.49 -5.15 -3.75
N VAL A 125 -16.40 -4.16 -3.61
CA VAL A 125 -17.63 -4.33 -2.84
C VAL A 125 -18.51 -5.45 -3.42
N GLN A 126 -18.65 -5.49 -4.74
CA GLN A 126 -19.41 -6.54 -5.42
C GLN A 126 -18.79 -7.91 -5.22
N ASN A 127 -17.47 -8.03 -5.25
CA ASN A 127 -16.77 -9.28 -5.00
C ASN A 127 -16.97 -9.75 -3.55
N VAL A 128 -16.80 -8.87 -2.56
CA VAL A 128 -17.05 -9.23 -1.15
C VAL A 128 -18.52 -9.62 -0.94
N LYS A 129 -19.47 -8.93 -1.58
CA LYS A 129 -20.91 -9.25 -1.52
C LYS A 129 -21.24 -10.66 -2.05
N LYS A 130 -20.51 -11.15 -3.06
CA LYS A 130 -20.70 -12.53 -3.55
C LYS A 130 -20.43 -13.59 -2.48
N HIS A 131 -19.53 -13.28 -1.53
CA HIS A 131 -19.16 -14.18 -0.44
C HIS A 131 -19.95 -13.93 0.85
N TRP A 132 -20.61 -12.77 0.94
CA TRP A 132 -21.40 -12.41 2.12
C TRP A 132 -22.64 -11.60 1.73
N ASP A 133 -23.79 -12.26 1.64
CA ASP A 133 -25.07 -11.74 1.17
C ASP A 133 -25.65 -10.61 2.03
N LYS A 134 -25.21 -10.48 3.29
CA LYS A 134 -25.64 -9.40 4.20
C LYS A 134 -25.07 -8.02 3.83
N ILE A 135 -24.15 -7.95 2.90
CA ILE A 135 -23.59 -6.69 2.45
C ILE A 135 -24.60 -5.98 1.56
N ASP A 136 -25.04 -4.80 1.99
CA ASP A 136 -25.80 -3.87 1.18
C ASP A 136 -25.06 -2.53 1.12
N TYR A 137 -25.11 -1.86 -0.01
CA TYR A 137 -24.39 -0.60 -0.19
C TYR A 137 -25.20 0.42 -0.96
N GLU A 138 -24.88 1.68 -0.78
CA GLU A 138 -25.41 2.80 -1.54
C GLU A 138 -24.26 3.67 -2.05
N ILE A 139 -24.45 4.23 -3.23
CA ILE A 139 -23.49 5.17 -3.81
C ILE A 139 -23.91 6.57 -3.39
N ASN A 140 -23.07 7.22 -2.59
CA ASN A 140 -23.31 8.55 -2.07
C ASN A 140 -22.19 9.49 -2.53
N GLN A 141 -22.34 10.04 -3.74
CA GLN A 141 -21.39 10.99 -4.32
C GLN A 141 -21.77 12.41 -3.88
N ASP A 142 -20.95 13.01 -3.03
CA ASP A 142 -21.06 14.42 -2.68
C ASP A 142 -20.29 15.25 -3.74
N PRO A 143 -20.95 16.15 -4.50
CA PRO A 143 -20.28 17.01 -5.47
C PRO A 143 -19.25 17.96 -4.84
N ASN A 144 -19.34 18.22 -3.53
CA ASN A 144 -18.38 19.05 -2.78
C ASN A 144 -17.29 18.23 -2.06
N GLN A 145 -17.19 16.94 -2.35
CA GLN A 145 -16.21 16.06 -1.71
C GLN A 145 -14.78 16.53 -1.95
N LEU A 146 -13.94 16.39 -0.93
CA LEU A 146 -12.51 16.64 -1.04
C LEU A 146 -11.91 15.82 -2.18
N HIS A 147 -10.96 16.41 -2.90
CA HIS A 147 -10.28 15.76 -4.01
C HIS A 147 -9.63 14.45 -3.55
N GLU A 148 -10.10 13.35 -4.12
CA GLU A 148 -9.50 12.03 -3.96
C GLU A 148 -8.95 11.58 -5.32
N ALA A 149 -7.71 11.07 -5.35
CA ALA A 149 -7.11 10.58 -6.58
C ALA A 149 -7.96 9.44 -7.18
N ASN A 150 -8.38 9.57 -8.44
CA ASN A 150 -9.16 8.54 -9.12
C ASN A 150 -8.32 7.30 -9.45
N LEU A 151 -7.04 7.50 -9.77
CA LEU A 151 -6.10 6.44 -10.09
C LEU A 151 -4.90 6.53 -9.13
N LEU A 152 -4.63 5.44 -8.44
CA LEU A 152 -3.42 5.25 -7.66
C LEU A 152 -2.78 3.93 -8.10
N LYS A 153 -1.56 4.00 -8.62
CA LYS A 153 -0.73 2.84 -8.97
C LYS A 153 0.64 2.97 -8.33
N LEU A 154 1.28 1.83 -8.08
CA LEU A 154 2.67 1.75 -7.66
C LEU A 154 3.52 1.19 -8.80
N ASP A 155 4.64 1.82 -9.10
CA ASP A 155 5.65 1.21 -9.95
C ASP A 155 6.46 0.21 -9.11
N CYS A 156 6.24 -1.08 -9.37
CA CYS A 156 6.91 -2.20 -8.72
C CYS A 156 8.01 -2.81 -9.59
N THR A 157 8.35 -2.20 -10.73
CA THR A 157 9.36 -2.71 -11.69
C THR A 157 10.67 -3.06 -11.00
N LYS A 158 11.14 -2.23 -10.08
CA LYS A 158 12.37 -2.47 -9.32
C LYS A 158 12.28 -3.72 -8.44
N ALA A 159 11.20 -3.92 -7.70
CA ALA A 159 10.99 -5.12 -6.90
C ALA A 159 10.93 -6.37 -7.79
N ASN A 160 10.23 -6.28 -8.91
CA ASN A 160 10.07 -7.40 -9.85
C ASN A 160 11.39 -7.77 -10.56
N THR A 161 12.17 -6.77 -10.97
CA THR A 161 13.37 -7.00 -11.82
C THR A 161 14.62 -7.26 -11.00
N ILE A 162 14.85 -6.54 -9.90
CA ILE A 162 16.07 -6.62 -9.09
C ILE A 162 15.89 -7.61 -7.93
N LEU A 163 14.84 -7.44 -7.12
CA LEU A 163 14.59 -8.34 -5.99
C LEU A 163 13.97 -9.67 -6.44
N LYS A 164 13.43 -9.76 -7.67
CA LYS A 164 12.68 -10.91 -8.20
C LYS A 164 11.44 -11.25 -7.39
N TRP A 165 10.92 -10.25 -6.67
CA TRP A 165 9.66 -10.37 -5.96
C TRP A 165 8.49 -10.26 -6.94
N LYS A 166 7.50 -11.10 -6.73
CA LYS A 166 6.20 -11.04 -7.43
C LYS A 166 5.10 -11.34 -6.42
N ASP A 167 3.97 -10.71 -6.62
CA ASP A 167 2.73 -11.08 -5.94
C ASP A 167 2.34 -12.54 -6.28
N VAL A 168 1.74 -13.20 -5.33
CA VAL A 168 1.29 -14.61 -5.45
C VAL A 168 -0.23 -14.63 -5.63
N TRP A 169 -0.95 -13.73 -4.98
CA TRP A 169 -2.39 -13.61 -5.03
C TRP A 169 -2.79 -12.39 -5.86
N ASP A 170 -3.74 -12.59 -6.75
CA ASP A 170 -4.45 -11.51 -7.44
C ASP A 170 -5.44 -10.80 -6.50
N SER A 171 -6.01 -9.71 -6.96
CA SER A 171 -6.93 -8.85 -6.18
C SER A 171 -8.33 -9.45 -6.09
#